data_2dd3f10588bcfed723078451c67a74a8
#
_entry.id   2dd3f10588bcfed723078451c67a74a8
#
_cell.length_a   1.000
_cell.length_b   1.000
_cell.length_c   1.000
_cell.angle_alpha   90.00
_cell.angle_beta   90.00
_cell.angle_gamma   90.00
#
_symmetry.space_group_name_H-M   'P 1'
#
loop_
_entity.id
_entity.type
_entity.pdbx_description
1 polymer ?
#
loop_
_entity_poly.entity_id
_entity_poly.type
_entity_poly.pdbx_seq_one_letter_code
_entity_poly.pdbx_strand_id
1 'polypeptide(L)'
;QASANQRAGRCGRVAEGICIRLYDEQDFLSRPKYTTPELLRSSLAGVILRMKSLRLPDIEQFPFLDAPEPKRVRDGQQLLVELGALDEAGRLTGIGKQLSHLPLDPRIGRMLIAARDKACLHEVLVIAAALTSQDPRERPLEHQAAADQKHARFADPNSDFISLLKLWHYLDEQNVHRKSQRKLREGLKAEYLSPLRVREWRDVYGQLTTQVKELGWKVEDEWHAPAPPIRHSREGGNPVTAIDGIPASAGMTALSGSSQEEAFNTQLAARYAVIHQALLPGLLGNLGFLTEDGVYLGAREVKFLIFPGSSVKKKPKWVMGAEIVETKRVYARTVAKIEPEWVEHAAKHLLKLSYSDPHWAKKPAHVAASLRATLYGLPIVNGRKVHYGPLEPELCRELFIRGALVNGDFETRAPWFVHNQRLLDEIDDLSHRSRNARIAVDEQALYDFFDQRIPPGMHNGAAFEKWRREAERDNPKLLF
;
A
#
# COMPACT_ATOMS: atom_id res chain seq x y z
N GLN A 1 -16.01 -39.03 -4.63
CA GLN A 1 -16.02 -40.45 -4.22
C GLN A 1 -14.70 -40.83 -3.51
N ALA A 2 -13.50 -40.54 -4.11
CA ALA A 2 -12.20 -40.95 -3.57
C ALA A 2 -11.97 -40.57 -2.08
N SER A 3 -12.29 -39.33 -1.66
CA SER A 3 -12.14 -38.91 -0.26
C SER A 3 -13.04 -39.68 0.71
N ALA A 4 -14.24 -40.05 0.29
CA ALA A 4 -15.16 -40.88 1.07
C ALA A 4 -14.66 -42.31 1.19
N ASN A 5 -14.16 -42.88 0.12
CA ASN A 5 -13.55 -44.20 0.11
C ASN A 5 -12.27 -44.24 0.96
N GLN A 6 -11.43 -43.23 0.87
CA GLN A 6 -10.23 -43.11 1.71
C GLN A 6 -10.56 -43.05 3.20
N ARG A 7 -11.63 -42.32 3.59
CA ARG A 7 -12.12 -42.32 4.98
C ARG A 7 -12.65 -43.67 5.41
N ALA A 8 -13.44 -44.33 4.54
CA ALA A 8 -13.92 -45.69 4.81
C ALA A 8 -12.77 -46.67 4.99
N GLY A 9 -11.72 -46.58 4.16
CA GLY A 9 -10.54 -47.45 4.28
C GLY A 9 -9.71 -47.27 5.55
N ARG A 10 -9.95 -46.21 6.32
CA ARG A 10 -9.31 -46.04 7.64
C ARG A 10 -9.94 -46.85 8.73
N CYS A 11 -11.20 -47.26 8.58
CA CYS A 11 -11.91 -48.10 9.57
C CYS A 11 -11.37 -49.54 9.63
N GLY A 12 -10.68 -50.07 8.62
CA GLY A 12 -10.21 -51.43 8.55
C GLY A 12 -8.72 -51.66 8.77
N ARG A 13 -7.98 -50.71 9.42
CA ARG A 13 -6.52 -50.82 9.56
C ARG A 13 -6.05 -51.76 10.67
N VAL A 14 -6.79 -51.85 11.76
CA VAL A 14 -6.43 -52.60 12.95
C VAL A 14 -7.40 -53.73 13.20
N ALA A 15 -8.69 -53.54 12.92
CA ALA A 15 -9.77 -54.50 13.01
C ALA A 15 -10.84 -54.19 11.99
N GLU A 16 -11.73 -55.14 11.70
CA GLU A 16 -12.88 -54.90 10.84
C GLU A 16 -13.71 -53.72 11.35
N GLY A 17 -14.01 -52.78 10.46
CA GLY A 17 -14.76 -51.56 10.81
C GLY A 17 -15.89 -51.28 9.82
N ILE A 18 -16.96 -50.68 10.33
CA ILE A 18 -18.13 -50.27 9.55
C ILE A 18 -18.09 -48.76 9.34
N CYS A 19 -18.21 -48.32 8.08
CA CYS A 19 -18.33 -46.91 7.71
C CYS A 19 -19.76 -46.61 7.24
N ILE A 20 -20.52 -45.86 8.08
CA ILE A 20 -21.88 -45.43 7.74
C ILE A 20 -21.80 -44.05 7.05
N ARG A 21 -22.41 -43.95 5.88
CA ARG A 21 -22.54 -42.72 5.10
C ARG A 21 -23.91 -42.10 5.37
N LEU A 22 -23.94 -40.82 5.76
CA LEU A 22 -25.18 -40.07 6.07
C LEU A 22 -25.73 -39.36 4.80
N TYR A 23 -25.58 -40.00 3.63
CA TYR A 23 -26.08 -39.49 2.37
C TYR A 23 -26.40 -40.69 1.46
N ASP A 24 -27.29 -40.46 0.51
CA ASP A 24 -27.82 -41.46 -0.44
C ASP A 24 -26.73 -42.05 -1.33
N GLU A 25 -26.88 -43.30 -1.72
CA GLU A 25 -25.97 -44.02 -2.62
C GLU A 25 -25.99 -43.40 -4.02
N GLN A 26 -27.15 -42.97 -4.51
CA GLN A 26 -27.26 -42.29 -5.81
C GLN A 26 -26.50 -40.97 -5.81
N ASP A 27 -26.60 -40.18 -4.73
CA ASP A 27 -25.83 -38.95 -4.54
C ASP A 27 -24.32 -39.29 -4.54
N PHE A 28 -23.89 -40.34 -3.84
CA PHE A 28 -22.49 -40.76 -3.86
C PHE A 28 -21.99 -41.11 -5.25
N LEU A 29 -22.78 -41.89 -6.02
CA LEU A 29 -22.41 -42.29 -7.36
C LEU A 29 -22.42 -41.14 -8.38
N SER A 30 -23.25 -40.13 -8.16
CA SER A 30 -23.31 -38.91 -8.99
C SER A 30 -22.12 -37.97 -8.80
N ARG A 31 -21.44 -38.08 -7.66
CA ARG A 31 -20.28 -37.22 -7.36
C ARG A 31 -19.05 -37.55 -8.22
N PRO A 32 -18.19 -36.56 -8.53
CA PRO A 32 -16.93 -36.81 -9.23
C PRO A 32 -16.10 -37.89 -8.54
N LYS A 33 -15.52 -38.80 -9.33
CA LYS A 33 -14.73 -39.92 -8.83
C LYS A 33 -13.52 -39.48 -8.01
N TYR A 34 -12.83 -38.43 -8.49
CA TYR A 34 -11.66 -37.84 -7.86
C TYR A 34 -11.92 -36.39 -7.51
N THR A 35 -11.22 -35.87 -6.49
CA THR A 35 -11.18 -34.43 -6.19
C THR A 35 -10.33 -33.72 -7.22
N THR A 36 -10.75 -32.52 -7.62
CA THR A 36 -9.94 -31.68 -8.50
C THR A 36 -8.54 -31.49 -7.90
N PRO A 37 -7.47 -31.64 -8.68
CA PRO A 37 -6.11 -31.39 -8.23
C PRO A 37 -5.94 -30.01 -7.56
N GLU A 38 -5.06 -29.90 -6.58
CA GLU A 38 -4.85 -28.64 -5.84
C GLU A 38 -4.38 -27.53 -6.77
N LEU A 39 -3.54 -27.86 -7.76
CA LEU A 39 -3.11 -26.94 -8.80
C LEU A 39 -4.28 -26.23 -9.50
N LEU A 40 -5.41 -26.93 -9.65
CA LEU A 40 -6.61 -26.38 -10.28
C LEU A 40 -7.56 -25.69 -9.29
N ARG A 41 -7.24 -25.61 -8.00
CA ARG A 41 -8.07 -24.98 -6.96
C ARG A 41 -7.41 -23.77 -6.28
N SER A 42 -6.09 -23.78 -6.14
CA SER A 42 -5.33 -22.72 -5.46
C SER A 42 -4.88 -21.61 -6.43
N SER A 43 -4.39 -20.50 -5.92
CA SER A 43 -3.72 -19.47 -6.73
C SER A 43 -2.44 -20.03 -7.34
N LEU A 44 -2.26 -19.78 -8.64
CA LEU A 44 -1.05 -20.24 -9.35
C LEU A 44 0.17 -19.34 -9.11
N ALA A 45 0.01 -18.21 -8.45
CA ALA A 45 1.10 -17.26 -8.23
C ALA A 45 2.33 -17.90 -7.55
N GLY A 46 2.12 -18.68 -6.49
CA GLY A 46 3.20 -19.40 -5.81
C GLY A 46 3.90 -20.43 -6.70
N VAL A 47 3.13 -21.17 -7.52
CA VAL A 47 3.66 -22.15 -8.47
C VAL A 47 4.51 -21.46 -9.54
N ILE A 48 3.96 -20.41 -10.19
CA ILE A 48 4.65 -19.62 -11.23
C ILE A 48 5.96 -19.03 -10.65
N LEU A 49 5.90 -18.45 -9.46
CA LEU A 49 7.05 -17.88 -8.77
C LEU A 49 8.15 -18.94 -8.56
N ARG A 50 7.76 -20.14 -8.09
CA ARG A 50 8.68 -21.24 -7.85
C ARG A 50 9.28 -21.76 -9.15
N MET A 51 8.48 -21.96 -10.19
CA MET A 51 8.96 -22.41 -11.50
C MET A 51 9.98 -21.44 -12.09
N LYS A 52 9.69 -20.12 -12.05
CA LYS A 52 10.64 -19.10 -12.53
C LYS A 52 11.92 -19.06 -11.69
N SER A 53 11.85 -19.26 -10.38
CA SER A 53 13.04 -19.30 -9.51
C SER A 53 13.93 -20.50 -9.80
N LEU A 54 13.36 -21.61 -10.19
CA LEU A 54 14.06 -22.85 -10.59
C LEU A 54 14.48 -22.84 -12.07
N ARG A 55 14.19 -21.76 -12.82
CA ARG A 55 14.45 -21.63 -14.26
C ARG A 55 13.79 -22.76 -15.08
N LEU A 56 12.63 -23.23 -14.65
CA LEU A 56 11.83 -24.17 -15.42
C LEU A 56 11.16 -23.44 -16.61
N PRO A 57 10.72 -24.18 -17.64
CA PRO A 57 9.89 -23.61 -18.71
C PRO A 57 8.69 -22.87 -18.15
N ASP A 58 8.16 -21.92 -18.92
CA ASP A 58 6.95 -21.22 -18.53
C ASP A 58 5.80 -22.20 -18.31
N ILE A 59 4.92 -21.87 -17.36
CA ILE A 59 3.83 -22.73 -16.88
C ILE A 59 2.95 -23.23 -18.03
N GLU A 60 2.82 -22.46 -19.11
CA GLU A 60 2.05 -22.80 -20.31
C GLU A 60 2.73 -23.87 -21.17
N GLN A 61 4.05 -23.98 -21.08
CA GLN A 61 4.88 -24.92 -21.84
C GLN A 61 5.27 -26.17 -21.04
N PHE A 62 4.98 -26.14 -19.72
CA PHE A 62 5.34 -27.24 -18.84
C PHE A 62 4.34 -28.41 -19.03
N PRO A 63 4.81 -29.65 -19.16
CA PRO A 63 3.97 -30.84 -19.44
C PRO A 63 3.22 -31.32 -18.19
N PHE A 64 2.21 -30.56 -17.76
CA PHE A 64 1.31 -31.00 -16.69
C PHE A 64 0.41 -32.13 -17.15
N LEU A 65 0.07 -33.04 -16.24
CA LEU A 65 -0.96 -34.07 -16.49
C LEU A 65 -2.33 -33.41 -16.71
N ASP A 66 -2.67 -32.44 -15.84
CA ASP A 66 -3.85 -31.60 -15.97
C ASP A 66 -3.38 -30.16 -16.08
N ALA A 67 -3.38 -29.58 -17.26
CA ALA A 67 -2.92 -28.23 -17.51
C ALA A 67 -3.85 -27.20 -16.83
N PRO A 68 -3.30 -26.17 -16.18
CA PRO A 68 -4.10 -25.10 -15.59
C PRO A 68 -4.77 -24.25 -16.68
N GLU A 69 -5.95 -23.73 -16.38
CA GLU A 69 -6.67 -22.84 -17.29
C GLU A 69 -5.86 -21.56 -17.57
N PRO A 70 -5.79 -21.10 -18.84
CA PRO A 70 -5.02 -19.90 -19.23
C PRO A 70 -5.42 -18.62 -18.45
N LYS A 71 -6.70 -18.50 -18.07
CA LYS A 71 -7.20 -17.39 -17.23
C LYS A 71 -6.50 -17.38 -15.87
N ARG A 72 -6.40 -18.53 -15.21
CA ARG A 72 -5.78 -18.68 -13.90
C ARG A 72 -4.28 -18.43 -13.93
N VAL A 73 -3.62 -18.81 -15.03
CA VAL A 73 -2.21 -18.50 -15.25
C VAL A 73 -2.01 -16.99 -15.33
N ARG A 74 -2.82 -16.30 -16.15
CA ARG A 74 -2.79 -14.83 -16.25
C ARG A 74 -3.07 -14.14 -14.90
N ASP A 75 -4.07 -14.61 -14.16
CA ASP A 75 -4.40 -14.07 -12.83
C ASP A 75 -3.22 -14.25 -11.86
N GLY A 76 -2.54 -15.40 -11.90
CA GLY A 76 -1.35 -15.65 -11.10
C GLY A 76 -0.16 -14.77 -11.50
N GLN A 77 0.11 -14.60 -12.79
CA GLN A 77 1.15 -13.72 -13.31
C GLN A 77 0.86 -12.25 -12.92
N GLN A 78 -0.38 -11.81 -13.11
CA GLN A 78 -0.80 -10.46 -12.77
C GLN A 78 -0.66 -10.17 -11.27
N LEU A 79 -0.99 -11.13 -10.41
CA LEU A 79 -0.75 -11.01 -8.97
C LEU A 79 0.75 -10.86 -8.67
N LEU A 80 1.63 -11.61 -9.33
CA LEU A 80 3.07 -11.48 -9.13
C LEU A 80 3.62 -10.13 -9.59
N VAL A 81 3.07 -9.55 -10.67
CA VAL A 81 3.39 -8.18 -11.10
C VAL A 81 2.86 -7.18 -10.06
N GLU A 82 1.64 -7.36 -9.56
CA GLU A 82 1.07 -6.54 -8.49
C GLU A 82 1.95 -6.50 -7.24
N LEU A 83 2.47 -7.65 -6.83
CA LEU A 83 3.37 -7.77 -5.68
C LEU A 83 4.80 -7.24 -5.96
N GLY A 84 5.09 -6.83 -7.19
CA GLY A 84 6.43 -6.44 -7.64
C GLY A 84 7.42 -7.60 -7.71
N ALA A 85 6.92 -8.85 -7.76
CA ALA A 85 7.72 -10.06 -7.88
C ALA A 85 8.20 -10.33 -9.32
N LEU A 86 7.39 -9.92 -10.29
CA LEU A 86 7.71 -9.91 -11.71
C LEU A 86 7.70 -8.49 -12.26
N ASP A 87 8.57 -8.22 -13.23
CA ASP A 87 8.49 -7.01 -14.05
C ASP A 87 7.45 -7.18 -15.19
N GLU A 88 7.21 -6.12 -15.97
CA GLU A 88 6.28 -6.16 -17.11
C GLU A 88 6.66 -7.17 -18.19
N ALA A 89 7.94 -7.52 -18.30
CA ALA A 89 8.44 -8.56 -19.20
C ALA A 89 8.34 -9.97 -18.60
N GLY A 90 7.73 -10.14 -17.42
CA GLY A 90 7.56 -11.42 -16.73
C GLY A 90 8.85 -11.99 -16.11
N ARG A 91 9.89 -11.18 -15.91
CA ARG A 91 11.16 -11.61 -15.30
C ARG A 91 11.13 -11.39 -13.79
N LEU A 92 11.80 -12.26 -13.04
CA LEU A 92 11.93 -12.14 -11.59
C LEU A 92 12.69 -10.86 -11.18
N THR A 93 12.07 -10.07 -10.32
CA THR A 93 12.69 -8.91 -9.67
C THR A 93 13.51 -9.34 -8.44
N GLY A 94 14.18 -8.38 -7.77
CA GLY A 94 14.80 -8.60 -6.46
C GLY A 94 13.80 -9.06 -5.39
N ILE A 95 12.57 -8.50 -5.41
CA ILE A 95 11.46 -8.94 -4.53
C ILE A 95 11.01 -10.35 -4.88
N GLY A 96 10.86 -10.67 -6.16
CA GLY A 96 10.50 -12.01 -6.62
C GLY A 96 11.48 -13.08 -6.17
N LYS A 97 12.77 -12.79 -6.20
CA LYS A 97 13.80 -13.70 -5.68
C LYS A 97 13.66 -13.93 -4.18
N GLN A 98 13.43 -12.87 -3.38
CA GLN A 98 13.20 -13.02 -1.95
C GLN A 98 11.93 -13.82 -1.66
N LEU A 99 10.82 -13.53 -2.35
CA LEU A 99 9.56 -14.25 -2.21
C LEU A 99 9.69 -15.74 -2.56
N SER A 100 10.50 -16.10 -3.55
CA SER A 100 10.67 -17.50 -3.96
C SER A 100 11.37 -18.37 -2.89
N HIS A 101 12.08 -17.76 -1.95
CA HIS A 101 12.69 -18.45 -0.79
C HIS A 101 11.72 -18.62 0.39
N LEU A 102 10.58 -17.90 0.38
CA LEU A 102 9.55 -18.04 1.41
C LEU A 102 8.54 -19.11 1.01
N PRO A 103 8.39 -20.20 1.78
CA PRO A 103 7.40 -21.24 1.51
C PRO A 103 5.99 -20.79 1.96
N LEU A 104 5.58 -19.58 1.57
CA LEU A 104 4.36 -18.90 1.98
C LEU A 104 3.54 -18.46 0.77
N ASP A 105 2.28 -18.11 1.04
CA ASP A 105 1.51 -17.35 0.06
C ASP A 105 2.26 -16.08 -0.35
N PRO A 106 2.39 -15.77 -1.65
CA PRO A 106 3.16 -14.61 -2.10
C PRO A 106 2.69 -13.26 -1.53
N ARG A 107 1.40 -13.10 -1.23
CA ARG A 107 0.87 -11.88 -0.59
C ARG A 107 1.40 -11.75 0.83
N ILE A 108 1.34 -12.84 1.60
CA ILE A 108 1.88 -12.89 2.97
C ILE A 108 3.38 -12.63 2.95
N GLY A 109 4.11 -13.34 2.09
CA GLY A 109 5.55 -13.12 1.93
C GLY A 109 5.89 -11.66 1.62
N ARG A 110 5.10 -10.98 0.76
CA ARG A 110 5.30 -9.58 0.40
C ARG A 110 5.09 -8.62 1.58
N MET A 111 4.08 -8.90 2.43
CA MET A 111 3.86 -8.16 3.68
C MET A 111 5.04 -8.31 4.63
N LEU A 112 5.54 -9.53 4.82
CA LEU A 112 6.67 -9.80 5.71
C LEU A 112 7.97 -9.14 5.24
N ILE A 113 8.26 -9.14 3.93
CA ILE A 113 9.41 -8.41 3.38
C ILE A 113 9.31 -6.91 3.71
N ALA A 114 8.14 -6.30 3.47
CA ALA A 114 7.93 -4.90 3.77
C ALA A 114 7.98 -4.60 5.28
N ALA A 115 7.52 -5.52 6.11
CA ALA A 115 7.54 -5.40 7.56
C ALA A 115 8.96 -5.44 8.13
N ARG A 116 9.82 -6.30 7.59
CA ARG A 116 11.25 -6.34 7.93
C ARG A 116 11.91 -4.98 7.64
N ASP A 117 11.68 -4.44 6.46
CA ASP A 117 12.29 -3.19 6.02
C ASP A 117 11.78 -1.96 6.82
N LYS A 118 10.62 -2.11 7.48
CA LYS A 118 9.97 -1.07 8.30
C LYS A 118 10.07 -1.32 9.82
N ALA A 119 10.82 -2.31 10.26
CA ALA A 119 10.97 -2.67 11.68
C ALA A 119 9.61 -2.88 12.40
N CYS A 120 8.69 -3.63 11.76
CA CYS A 120 7.40 -4.03 12.32
C CYS A 120 7.09 -5.51 12.02
N LEU A 121 8.16 -6.34 11.98
CA LEU A 121 8.03 -7.73 11.56
C LEU A 121 7.19 -8.55 12.55
N HIS A 122 7.34 -8.30 13.86
CA HIS A 122 6.55 -8.99 14.89
C HIS A 122 5.05 -8.78 14.68
N GLU A 123 4.60 -7.54 14.58
CA GLU A 123 3.19 -7.19 14.41
C GLU A 123 2.62 -7.80 13.12
N VAL A 124 3.37 -7.74 12.04
CA VAL A 124 2.90 -8.29 10.77
C VAL A 124 2.91 -9.82 10.77
N LEU A 125 3.82 -10.48 11.50
CA LEU A 125 3.77 -11.94 11.70
C LEU A 125 2.50 -12.35 12.45
N VAL A 126 2.12 -11.63 13.51
CA VAL A 126 0.87 -11.86 14.24
C VAL A 126 -0.34 -11.70 13.33
N ILE A 127 -0.40 -10.61 12.56
CA ILE A 127 -1.49 -10.36 11.60
C ILE A 127 -1.52 -11.43 10.52
N ALA A 128 -0.38 -11.75 9.91
CA ALA A 128 -0.26 -12.76 8.86
C ALA A 128 -0.76 -14.14 9.33
N ALA A 129 -0.38 -14.54 10.55
CA ALA A 129 -0.87 -15.75 11.18
C ALA A 129 -2.39 -15.71 11.40
N ALA A 130 -2.95 -14.57 11.81
CA ALA A 130 -4.40 -14.41 11.98
C ALA A 130 -5.15 -14.52 10.64
N LEU A 131 -4.61 -13.94 9.57
CA LEU A 131 -5.22 -13.98 8.23
C LEU A 131 -5.23 -15.38 7.60
N THR A 132 -4.33 -16.26 8.05
CA THR A 132 -4.25 -17.65 7.57
C THR A 132 -4.96 -18.65 8.47
N SER A 133 -5.41 -18.21 9.66
CA SER A 133 -6.13 -19.02 10.63
C SER A 133 -7.60 -18.59 10.69
N GLN A 134 -8.43 -19.42 11.34
CA GLN A 134 -9.81 -19.04 11.63
C GLN A 134 -9.85 -18.07 12.81
N ASP A 135 -10.67 -17.01 12.72
CA ASP A 135 -10.86 -16.03 13.79
C ASP A 135 -11.22 -16.76 15.12
N PRO A 136 -10.48 -16.55 16.22
CA PRO A 136 -10.75 -17.20 17.48
C PRO A 136 -12.00 -16.69 18.19
N ARG A 137 -12.55 -15.55 17.81
CA ARG A 137 -13.76 -14.98 18.40
C ARG A 137 -14.98 -15.79 17.99
N GLU A 138 -15.70 -16.33 18.95
CA GLU A 138 -16.94 -17.07 18.74
C GLU A 138 -18.13 -16.17 19.04
N ARG A 139 -19.19 -16.34 18.27
CA ARG A 139 -20.42 -15.55 18.40
C ARG A 139 -21.62 -16.47 18.34
N PRO A 140 -21.87 -17.25 19.42
CA PRO A 140 -22.99 -18.18 19.48
C PRO A 140 -24.31 -17.44 19.32
N LEU A 141 -25.28 -18.05 18.63
CA LEU A 141 -26.58 -17.43 18.33
C LEU A 141 -27.32 -16.98 19.59
N GLU A 142 -27.23 -17.77 20.64
CA GLU A 142 -27.92 -17.52 21.94
C GLU A 142 -27.25 -16.43 22.80
N HIS A 143 -25.97 -16.13 22.54
CA HIS A 143 -25.15 -15.24 23.36
C HIS A 143 -24.47 -14.11 22.57
N GLN A 144 -25.02 -13.72 21.40
CA GLN A 144 -24.38 -12.74 20.49
C GLN A 144 -24.05 -11.42 21.19
N ALA A 145 -25.01 -10.85 21.91
CA ALA A 145 -24.84 -9.57 22.61
C ALA A 145 -23.74 -9.64 23.69
N ALA A 146 -23.69 -10.73 24.46
CA ALA A 146 -22.68 -10.93 25.49
C ALA A 146 -21.28 -11.12 24.89
N ALA A 147 -21.17 -11.87 23.78
CA ALA A 147 -19.93 -12.05 23.06
C ALA A 147 -19.45 -10.71 22.46
N ASP A 148 -20.34 -9.94 21.82
CA ASP A 148 -20.03 -8.64 21.25
C ASP A 148 -19.53 -7.65 22.31
N GLN A 149 -20.19 -7.63 23.49
CA GLN A 149 -19.75 -6.78 24.61
C GLN A 149 -18.34 -7.14 25.09
N LYS A 150 -18.01 -8.43 25.19
CA LYS A 150 -16.68 -8.86 25.61
C LYS A 150 -15.61 -8.60 24.56
N HIS A 151 -15.94 -8.76 23.28
CA HIS A 151 -15.00 -8.53 22.18
C HIS A 151 -14.80 -7.03 21.86
N ALA A 152 -15.73 -6.16 22.31
CA ALA A 152 -15.65 -4.71 22.07
C ALA A 152 -14.36 -4.07 22.59
N ARG A 153 -13.77 -4.59 23.67
CA ARG A 153 -12.50 -4.09 24.22
C ARG A 153 -11.30 -4.24 23.27
N PHE A 154 -11.35 -5.22 22.37
CA PHE A 154 -10.30 -5.42 21.37
C PHE A 154 -10.52 -4.57 20.12
N ALA A 155 -11.70 -3.95 19.96
CA ALA A 155 -12.06 -3.21 18.79
C ALA A 155 -11.20 -1.95 18.63
N ASP A 156 -10.69 -1.73 17.41
CA ASP A 156 -10.10 -0.47 17.02
C ASP A 156 -10.99 0.19 15.97
N PRO A 157 -11.38 1.47 16.16
CA PRO A 157 -12.35 2.13 15.28
C PRO A 157 -11.84 2.40 13.86
N ASN A 158 -10.54 2.27 13.64
CA ASN A 158 -9.90 2.55 12.35
C ASN A 158 -9.33 1.30 11.69
N SER A 159 -9.14 0.17 12.43
CA SER A 159 -8.47 -1.00 11.87
C SER A 159 -8.82 -2.31 12.56
N ASP A 160 -9.34 -3.25 11.80
CA ASP A 160 -9.48 -4.64 12.26
C ASP A 160 -8.12 -5.33 12.46
N PHE A 161 -7.07 -4.92 11.74
CA PHE A 161 -5.71 -5.46 11.94
C PHE A 161 -5.16 -5.07 13.32
N ILE A 162 -5.39 -3.83 13.74
CA ILE A 162 -5.03 -3.39 15.10
C ILE A 162 -5.87 -4.14 16.14
N SER A 163 -7.13 -4.40 15.84
CA SER A 163 -8.00 -5.22 16.72
C SER A 163 -7.44 -6.64 16.94
N LEU A 164 -6.83 -7.24 15.92
CA LEU A 164 -6.14 -8.54 16.04
C LEU A 164 -4.90 -8.43 16.94
N LEU A 165 -4.12 -7.37 16.84
CA LEU A 165 -2.95 -7.14 17.69
C LEU A 165 -3.34 -6.94 19.16
N LYS A 166 -4.42 -6.20 19.43
CA LYS A 166 -4.98 -6.05 20.79
C LYS A 166 -5.44 -7.39 21.36
N LEU A 167 -6.11 -8.21 20.57
CA LEU A 167 -6.51 -9.54 20.97
C LEU A 167 -5.30 -10.44 21.25
N TRP A 168 -4.27 -10.39 20.41
CA TRP A 168 -3.04 -11.16 20.60
C TRP A 168 -2.35 -10.79 21.91
N HIS A 169 -2.15 -9.50 22.15
CA HIS A 169 -1.56 -9.00 23.39
C HIS A 169 -2.30 -9.50 24.64
N TYR A 170 -3.62 -9.39 24.63
CA TYR A 170 -4.45 -9.97 25.70
C TYR A 170 -4.23 -11.48 25.88
N LEU A 171 -4.14 -12.24 24.79
CA LEU A 171 -3.89 -13.69 24.85
C LEU A 171 -2.51 -14.00 25.44
N ASP A 172 -1.50 -13.18 25.15
CA ASP A 172 -0.15 -13.34 25.71
C ASP A 172 -0.13 -13.06 27.22
N GLU A 173 -0.76 -11.99 27.68
CA GLU A 173 -0.93 -11.70 29.11
C GLU A 173 -1.64 -12.85 29.83
N GLN A 174 -2.73 -13.37 29.25
CA GLN A 174 -3.45 -14.50 29.82
C GLN A 174 -2.59 -15.77 29.89
N ASN A 175 -1.67 -15.97 28.98
CA ASN A 175 -0.76 -17.12 28.97
C ASN A 175 0.31 -17.01 30.06
N VAL A 176 0.87 -15.81 30.26
CA VAL A 176 1.90 -15.53 31.27
C VAL A 176 1.34 -15.67 32.69
N HIS A 177 0.12 -15.21 32.95
CA HIS A 177 -0.44 -15.13 34.27
C HIS A 177 -1.19 -16.41 34.76
N ARG A 178 -1.29 -17.44 33.92
CA ARG A 178 -2.10 -18.63 34.27
C ARG A 178 -1.29 -19.86 34.69
N LYS A 179 -1.64 -20.40 35.83
CA LYS A 179 -0.99 -21.57 36.49
C LYS A 179 -1.33 -22.94 35.87
N SER A 180 -2.37 -23.07 34.99
CA SER A 180 -2.74 -24.35 34.39
C SER A 180 -3.48 -24.20 33.04
N GLN A 181 -3.24 -25.13 32.12
CA GLN A 181 -3.89 -25.21 30.79
C GLN A 181 -5.42 -25.33 30.87
N ARG A 182 -5.94 -26.01 31.92
CA ARG A 182 -7.38 -26.14 32.13
C ARG A 182 -8.01 -24.78 32.43
N LYS A 183 -7.43 -24.01 33.37
CA LYS A 183 -7.92 -22.68 33.73
C LYS A 183 -7.82 -21.69 32.53
N LEU A 184 -6.79 -21.83 31.71
CA LEU A 184 -6.67 -21.04 30.47
C LEU A 184 -7.84 -21.31 29.51
N ARG A 185 -8.14 -22.61 29.26
CA ARG A 185 -9.25 -23.00 28.38
C ARG A 185 -10.62 -22.53 28.92
N GLU A 186 -10.87 -22.68 30.21
CA GLU A 186 -12.10 -22.23 30.86
C GLU A 186 -12.25 -20.71 30.75
N GLY A 187 -11.18 -19.95 30.98
CA GLY A 187 -11.18 -18.50 30.83
C GLY A 187 -11.40 -18.02 29.41
N LEU A 188 -10.75 -18.63 28.40
CA LEU A 188 -10.99 -18.31 27.00
C LEU A 188 -12.44 -18.54 26.59
N LYS A 189 -13.06 -19.70 27.03
CA LYS A 189 -14.47 -19.97 26.76
C LYS A 189 -15.40 -18.96 27.44
N ALA A 190 -15.09 -18.51 28.65
CA ALA A 190 -15.85 -17.47 29.33
C ALA A 190 -15.81 -16.13 28.64
N GLU A 191 -14.78 -15.88 27.78
CA GLU A 191 -14.64 -14.70 26.92
C GLU A 191 -15.13 -14.93 25.48
N TYR A 192 -15.84 -16.04 25.22
CA TYR A 192 -16.26 -16.45 23.87
C TYR A 192 -15.10 -16.52 22.88
N LEU A 193 -13.93 -17.01 23.35
CA LEU A 193 -12.76 -17.29 22.52
C LEU A 193 -12.56 -18.78 22.39
N SER A 194 -12.38 -19.29 21.17
CA SER A 194 -12.12 -20.70 20.90
C SER A 194 -10.69 -21.09 21.28
N PRO A 195 -10.48 -21.95 22.29
CA PRO A 195 -9.13 -22.36 22.67
C PRO A 195 -8.38 -23.09 21.56
N LEU A 196 -9.12 -23.80 20.68
CA LEU A 196 -8.55 -24.50 19.53
C LEU A 196 -7.99 -23.51 18.51
N ARG A 197 -8.79 -22.51 18.11
CA ARG A 197 -8.39 -21.51 17.12
C ARG A 197 -7.28 -20.58 17.65
N VAL A 198 -7.30 -20.26 18.95
CA VAL A 198 -6.20 -19.55 19.61
C VAL A 198 -4.90 -20.35 19.51
N ARG A 199 -4.96 -21.66 19.72
CA ARG A 199 -3.80 -22.54 19.58
C ARG A 199 -3.33 -22.59 18.13
N GLU A 200 -4.23 -22.79 17.16
CA GLU A 200 -3.91 -22.80 15.73
C GLU A 200 -3.24 -21.48 15.31
N TRP A 201 -3.74 -20.34 15.75
CA TRP A 201 -3.13 -19.04 15.47
C TRP A 201 -1.69 -18.94 16.02
N ARG A 202 -1.47 -19.42 17.26
CA ARG A 202 -0.12 -19.47 17.86
C ARG A 202 0.82 -20.42 17.14
N ASP A 203 0.32 -21.57 16.76
CA ASP A 203 1.11 -22.57 16.03
C ASP A 203 1.54 -22.01 14.65
N VAL A 204 0.63 -21.33 13.93
CA VAL A 204 0.96 -20.67 12.67
C VAL A 204 1.97 -19.53 12.88
N TYR A 205 1.77 -18.67 13.89
CA TYR A 205 2.74 -17.62 14.24
C TYR A 205 4.13 -18.20 14.51
N GLY A 206 4.22 -19.29 15.29
CA GLY A 206 5.47 -19.99 15.56
C GLY A 206 6.13 -20.53 14.30
N GLN A 207 5.34 -21.12 13.37
CA GLN A 207 5.85 -21.60 12.08
C GLN A 207 6.39 -20.46 11.22
N LEU A 208 5.63 -19.37 11.07
CA LEU A 208 6.08 -18.20 10.31
C LEU A 208 7.35 -17.59 10.91
N THR A 209 7.41 -17.47 12.23
CA THR A 209 8.59 -16.96 12.96
C THR A 209 9.81 -17.83 12.72
N THR A 210 9.68 -19.15 12.76
CA THR A 210 10.76 -20.08 12.46
C THR A 210 11.27 -19.90 11.04
N GLN A 211 10.36 -19.84 10.06
CA GLN A 211 10.72 -19.67 8.64
C GLN A 211 11.49 -18.37 8.37
N VAL A 212 11.07 -17.24 8.97
CA VAL A 212 11.80 -15.98 8.77
C VAL A 212 13.13 -15.96 9.50
N LYS A 213 13.26 -16.63 10.67
CA LYS A 213 14.52 -16.80 11.40
C LYS A 213 15.52 -17.67 10.62
N GLU A 214 15.07 -18.72 9.93
CA GLU A 214 15.90 -19.55 9.04
C GLU A 214 16.47 -18.76 7.85
N LEU A 215 15.80 -17.68 7.42
CA LEU A 215 16.31 -16.74 6.41
C LEU A 215 17.26 -15.67 7.00
N GLY A 216 17.60 -15.78 8.28
CA GLY A 216 18.47 -14.84 8.98
C GLY A 216 17.81 -13.52 9.37
N TRP A 217 16.46 -13.45 9.34
CA TRP A 217 15.78 -12.23 9.75
C TRP A 217 15.66 -12.15 11.27
N LYS A 218 15.93 -10.97 11.81
CA LYS A 218 15.74 -10.71 13.23
C LYS A 218 14.27 -10.42 13.48
N VAL A 219 13.66 -11.18 14.35
CA VAL A 219 12.32 -10.92 14.87
C VAL A 219 12.51 -10.29 16.25
N GLU A 220 12.01 -9.09 16.42
CA GLU A 220 11.99 -8.43 17.72
C GLU A 220 10.96 -9.15 18.59
N ASP A 221 11.41 -9.72 19.71
CA ASP A 221 10.55 -10.55 20.58
C ASP A 221 9.68 -9.71 21.52
N GLU A 222 9.86 -8.39 21.55
CA GLU A 222 9.14 -7.47 22.44
C GLU A 222 8.53 -6.30 21.65
N TRP A 223 7.42 -5.79 22.14
CA TRP A 223 6.77 -4.59 21.66
C TRP A 223 7.66 -3.38 21.96
N HIS A 224 8.58 -3.05 21.07
CA HIS A 224 9.47 -1.92 21.29
C HIS A 224 8.80 -0.58 20.99
N ALA A 225 9.10 0.41 21.86
CA ALA A 225 8.73 1.79 21.59
C ALA A 225 9.30 2.23 20.23
N PRO A 226 8.55 3.00 19.42
CA PRO A 226 9.06 3.49 18.16
C PRO A 226 10.33 4.30 18.39
N ALA A 227 11.37 4.06 17.58
CA ALA A 227 12.50 4.96 17.49
C ALA A 227 11.94 6.38 17.20
N PRO A 228 12.41 7.43 17.89
CA PRO A 228 11.92 8.77 17.65
C PRO A 228 12.08 9.10 16.15
N PRO A 229 11.13 9.83 15.53
CA PRO A 229 11.20 10.16 14.13
C PRO A 229 12.54 10.86 13.86
N ILE A 230 13.28 10.37 12.89
CA ILE A 230 14.47 11.05 12.39
C ILE A 230 14.00 12.42 11.90
N ARG A 231 14.19 13.44 12.72
CA ARG A 231 13.99 14.81 12.30
C ARG A 231 15.06 15.07 11.26
N HIS A 232 14.69 15.21 10.02
CA HIS A 232 15.54 15.85 9.03
C HIS A 232 15.80 17.25 9.56
N SER A 233 16.97 17.44 10.16
CA SER A 233 17.46 18.75 10.58
C SER A 233 17.55 19.63 9.35
N ARG A 234 16.68 20.64 9.29
CA ARG A 234 16.99 21.86 8.56
C ARG A 234 18.24 22.42 9.23
N GLU A 235 19.29 22.56 8.46
CA GLU A 235 20.52 23.20 8.87
C GLU A 235 20.24 24.58 9.48
N GLY A 236 20.86 24.83 10.61
CA GLY A 236 21.00 26.17 11.18
C GLY A 236 20.66 26.26 12.66
N GLY A 237 21.66 26.15 13.54
CA GLY A 237 21.58 26.65 14.92
C GLY A 237 22.25 25.82 16.00
N ASN A 238 23.44 26.19 16.37
CA ASN A 238 24.27 26.01 17.59
C ASN A 238 23.99 24.85 18.56
N PRO A 239 25.07 24.22 19.08
CA PRO A 239 24.99 23.13 20.04
C PRO A 239 24.70 23.66 21.44
N VAL A 240 23.62 23.18 22.06
CA VAL A 240 23.39 23.31 23.49
C VAL A 240 23.95 22.08 24.18
N THR A 241 24.85 22.34 25.11
CA THR A 241 25.56 21.45 25.99
C THR A 241 24.68 20.40 26.67
N ALA A 242 25.20 19.16 26.72
CA ALA A 242 24.69 18.06 27.50
C ALA A 242 24.55 18.39 28.97
N ILE A 243 23.40 18.08 29.56
CA ILE A 243 23.24 18.00 31.01
C ILE A 243 23.33 16.53 31.38
N ASP A 244 24.44 16.13 31.97
CA ASP A 244 24.65 14.88 32.67
C ASP A 244 23.71 14.79 33.89
N GLY A 245 23.11 13.59 34.06
CA GLY A 245 22.53 13.23 35.34
C GLY A 245 21.11 12.69 35.33
N ILE A 246 20.89 11.48 34.76
CA ILE A 246 19.79 10.63 35.19
C ILE A 246 20.37 9.24 35.54
N PRO A 247 20.28 8.80 36.80
CA PRO A 247 20.81 7.50 37.21
C PRO A 247 19.94 6.39 36.66
N ALA A 248 20.58 5.43 36.00
CA ALA A 248 20.00 4.14 35.62
C ALA A 248 19.78 3.31 36.88
N SER A 249 18.64 3.47 37.53
CA SER A 249 17.98 2.51 38.44
C SER A 249 16.81 3.17 39.15
N ALA A 250 15.74 3.50 38.42
CA ALA A 250 14.44 3.72 39.06
C ALA A 250 13.63 2.42 38.86
N GLY A 251 13.33 1.79 39.98
CA GLY A 251 12.63 0.51 40.04
C GLY A 251 11.36 0.47 39.19
N MET A 252 11.19 -0.62 38.47
CA MET A 252 9.92 -0.98 37.85
C MET A 252 8.85 -1.14 38.96
N THR A 253 8.19 -0.06 39.27
CA THR A 253 6.91 -0.11 39.98
C THR A 253 5.93 -0.76 39.03
N ALA A 254 5.38 -1.92 39.38
CA ALA A 254 4.34 -2.60 38.62
C ALA A 254 3.18 -1.63 38.41
N LEU A 255 3.04 -1.10 37.21
CA LEU A 255 1.91 -0.30 36.79
C LEU A 255 0.63 -1.15 36.94
N SER A 256 -0.48 -0.57 37.37
CA SER A 256 -1.78 -1.25 37.40
C SER A 256 -2.15 -1.72 35.99
N GLY A 257 -2.86 -2.85 35.83
CA GLY A 257 -3.19 -3.42 34.51
C GLY A 257 -3.82 -2.43 33.52
N SER A 258 -4.57 -1.44 34.00
CA SER A 258 -5.15 -0.36 33.19
C SER A 258 -4.07 0.55 32.56
N SER A 259 -3.00 0.86 33.27
CA SER A 259 -1.92 1.72 32.76
C SER A 259 -1.02 0.99 31.76
N GLN A 260 -0.90 -0.33 31.81
CA GLN A 260 -0.16 -1.13 30.83
C GLN A 260 -0.95 -1.25 29.52
N GLU A 261 -2.27 -1.46 29.60
CA GLU A 261 -3.14 -1.49 28.42
C GLU A 261 -3.21 -0.13 27.71
N GLU A 262 -3.26 0.98 28.43
CA GLU A 262 -3.22 2.33 27.87
C GLU A 262 -1.87 2.62 27.19
N ALA A 263 -0.76 2.22 27.79
CA ALA A 263 0.58 2.37 27.22
C ALA A 263 0.69 1.57 25.91
N PHE A 264 0.21 0.32 25.89
CA PHE A 264 0.18 -0.54 24.71
C PHE A 264 -0.69 0.05 23.59
N ASN A 265 -1.89 0.55 23.90
CA ASN A 265 -2.75 1.20 22.91
C ASN A 265 -2.12 2.46 22.32
N THR A 266 -1.42 3.25 23.13
CA THR A 266 -0.68 4.44 22.68
C THR A 266 0.46 4.06 21.74
N GLN A 267 1.19 2.99 22.05
CA GLN A 267 2.25 2.46 21.21
C GLN A 267 1.70 1.96 19.86
N LEU A 268 0.61 1.21 19.85
CA LEU A 268 -0.04 0.75 18.63
C LEU A 268 -0.51 1.93 17.77
N ALA A 269 -1.08 2.97 18.37
CA ALA A 269 -1.50 4.17 17.67
C ALA A 269 -0.31 4.88 16.98
N ALA A 270 0.83 4.97 17.64
CA ALA A 270 2.06 5.54 17.05
C ALA A 270 2.61 4.68 15.89
N ARG A 271 2.43 3.38 15.94
CA ARG A 271 2.88 2.42 14.90
C ARG A 271 1.85 2.16 13.80
N TYR A 272 0.65 2.75 13.89
CA TYR A 272 -0.45 2.51 12.96
C TYR A 272 -0.01 2.62 11.49
N ALA A 273 0.60 3.75 11.12
CA ALA A 273 1.02 4.00 9.73
C ALA A 273 2.06 2.98 9.24
N VAL A 274 3.04 2.64 10.07
CA VAL A 274 4.14 1.73 9.72
C VAL A 274 3.60 0.33 9.47
N ILE A 275 2.72 -0.18 10.35
CA ILE A 275 2.10 -1.50 10.23
C ILE A 275 1.27 -1.58 8.94
N HIS A 276 0.38 -0.60 8.69
CA HIS A 276 -0.49 -0.63 7.52
C HIS A 276 0.26 -0.43 6.21
N GLN A 277 1.31 0.39 6.20
CA GLN A 277 2.22 0.50 5.05
C GLN A 277 3.01 -0.80 4.77
N ALA A 278 3.25 -1.63 5.77
CA ALA A 278 3.87 -2.94 5.57
C ALA A 278 2.89 -3.99 5.01
N LEU A 279 1.62 -3.92 5.41
CA LEU A 279 0.55 -4.80 4.89
C LEU A 279 0.16 -4.45 3.45
N LEU A 280 0.17 -3.17 3.13
CA LEU A 280 -0.37 -2.61 1.89
C LEU A 280 0.18 -3.25 0.60
N PRO A 281 1.49 -3.53 0.44
CA PRO A 281 2.02 -4.16 -0.77
C PRO A 281 1.49 -5.56 -1.06
N GLY A 282 0.95 -6.25 -0.06
CA GLY A 282 0.26 -7.54 -0.23
C GLY A 282 -1.25 -7.40 -0.53
N LEU A 283 -1.81 -6.18 -0.43
CA LEU A 283 -3.26 -5.93 -0.47
C LEU A 283 -3.69 -4.89 -1.50
N LEU A 284 -2.83 -4.55 -2.47
CA LEU A 284 -3.10 -3.50 -3.47
C LEU A 284 -4.36 -3.76 -4.31
N GLY A 285 -4.71 -5.01 -4.53
CA GLY A 285 -5.95 -5.40 -5.22
C GLY A 285 -7.22 -5.25 -4.37
N ASN A 286 -7.10 -5.03 -3.06
CA ASN A 286 -8.22 -5.00 -2.10
C ASN A 286 -8.46 -3.59 -1.51
N LEU A 287 -8.10 -2.55 -2.25
CA LEU A 287 -8.33 -1.17 -1.87
C LEU A 287 -9.75 -0.72 -2.22
N GLY A 288 -10.24 0.27 -1.48
CA GLY A 288 -11.54 0.88 -1.77
C GLY A 288 -11.57 2.36 -1.49
N PHE A 289 -12.21 3.09 -2.39
CA PHE A 289 -12.51 4.50 -2.28
C PHE A 289 -14.01 4.69 -2.07
N LEU A 290 -14.39 5.43 -1.04
CA LEU A 290 -15.80 5.68 -0.70
C LEU A 290 -16.45 6.60 -1.73
N THR A 291 -17.53 6.14 -2.36
CA THR A 291 -18.36 6.94 -3.27
C THR A 291 -19.45 7.69 -2.51
N GLU A 292 -20.09 8.65 -3.17
CA GLU A 292 -21.20 9.42 -2.61
C GLU A 292 -22.38 8.54 -2.20
N ASP A 293 -22.61 7.44 -2.90
CA ASP A 293 -23.65 6.44 -2.58
C ASP A 293 -23.37 5.63 -1.30
N GLY A 294 -22.24 5.88 -0.63
CA GLY A 294 -21.86 5.18 0.59
C GLY A 294 -21.37 3.73 0.37
N VAL A 295 -21.01 3.37 -0.86
CA VAL A 295 -20.41 2.11 -1.29
C VAL A 295 -18.95 2.35 -1.63
N TYR A 296 -18.07 1.38 -1.43
CA TYR A 296 -16.68 1.48 -1.84
C TYR A 296 -16.50 1.02 -3.28
N LEU A 297 -15.85 1.86 -4.08
CA LEU A 297 -15.32 1.48 -5.38
C LEU A 297 -13.92 0.87 -5.17
N GLY A 298 -13.75 -0.38 -5.52
CA GLY A 298 -12.49 -1.11 -5.45
C GLY A 298 -11.76 -1.20 -6.78
N ALA A 299 -10.64 -1.93 -6.76
CA ALA A 299 -9.88 -2.24 -7.95
C ALA A 299 -10.78 -2.88 -9.03
N ARG A 300 -10.53 -2.53 -10.32
CA ARG A 300 -11.29 -3.07 -11.46
C ARG A 300 -12.80 -2.85 -11.36
N GLU A 301 -13.22 -1.73 -10.79
CA GLU A 301 -14.62 -1.30 -10.66
C GLU A 301 -15.50 -2.21 -9.77
N VAL A 302 -14.91 -3.08 -8.97
CA VAL A 302 -15.65 -3.92 -8.01
C VAL A 302 -16.22 -3.03 -6.90
N LYS A 303 -17.55 -3.02 -6.76
CA LYS A 303 -18.22 -2.30 -5.68
C LYS A 303 -18.41 -3.23 -4.47
N PHE A 304 -18.05 -2.75 -3.28
CA PHE A 304 -18.19 -3.53 -2.06
C PHE A 304 -18.59 -2.67 -0.85
N LEU A 305 -18.99 -3.34 0.21
CA LEU A 305 -19.30 -2.77 1.52
C LEU A 305 -18.30 -3.29 2.55
N ILE A 306 -18.11 -2.56 3.64
CA ILE A 306 -17.41 -3.10 4.81
C ILE A 306 -18.30 -4.15 5.46
N PHE A 307 -17.70 -5.30 5.82
CA PHE A 307 -18.43 -6.38 6.47
C PHE A 307 -19.03 -5.89 7.81
N PRO A 308 -20.31 -6.22 8.13
CA PRO A 308 -20.98 -5.72 9.33
C PRO A 308 -20.28 -6.04 10.66
N GLY A 309 -19.50 -7.14 10.69
CA GLY A 309 -18.70 -7.55 11.85
C GLY A 309 -17.39 -6.79 12.03
N SER A 310 -16.99 -5.90 11.10
CA SER A 310 -15.80 -5.08 11.23
C SER A 310 -15.92 -4.09 12.39
N SER A 311 -14.81 -3.78 13.04
CA SER A 311 -14.68 -2.71 14.05
C SER A 311 -14.76 -1.31 13.43
N VAL A 312 -14.46 -1.18 12.14
CA VAL A 312 -14.45 0.09 11.41
C VAL A 312 -15.88 0.51 11.07
N LYS A 313 -16.52 1.25 11.99
CA LYS A 313 -17.92 1.70 11.84
C LYS A 313 -18.05 3.02 11.07
N LYS A 314 -17.10 3.95 11.26
CA LYS A 314 -17.03 5.17 10.47
C LYS A 314 -16.53 4.80 9.08
N LYS A 315 -17.25 5.19 8.03
CA LYS A 315 -16.86 4.92 6.64
C LYS A 315 -15.71 5.85 6.23
N PRO A 316 -14.43 5.46 6.39
CA PRO A 316 -13.31 6.30 5.97
C PRO A 316 -13.27 6.40 4.45
N LYS A 317 -12.68 7.50 3.94
CA LYS A 317 -12.61 7.77 2.49
C LYS A 317 -11.83 6.70 1.73
N TRP A 318 -10.76 6.18 2.34
CA TRP A 318 -9.93 5.12 1.80
C TRP A 318 -9.82 3.96 2.77
N VAL A 319 -9.97 2.76 2.25
CA VAL A 319 -9.82 1.51 3.01
C VAL A 319 -8.95 0.50 2.26
N MET A 320 -8.30 -0.38 3.02
CA MET A 320 -7.79 -1.65 2.52
C MET A 320 -8.45 -2.79 3.28
N GLY A 321 -8.75 -3.89 2.59
CA GLY A 321 -9.28 -5.13 3.16
C GLY A 321 -8.31 -6.28 3.00
N ALA A 322 -8.31 -7.23 3.93
CA ALA A 322 -7.54 -8.46 3.79
C ALA A 322 -8.11 -9.33 2.66
N GLU A 323 -9.44 -9.40 2.56
CA GLU A 323 -10.13 -10.16 1.52
C GLU A 323 -11.41 -9.45 1.08
N ILE A 324 -11.80 -9.70 -0.18
CA ILE A 324 -13.09 -9.30 -0.73
C ILE A 324 -13.88 -10.58 -0.99
N VAL A 325 -15.04 -10.72 -0.33
CA VAL A 325 -15.86 -11.93 -0.36
C VAL A 325 -17.21 -11.61 -0.95
N GLU A 326 -17.62 -12.40 -1.94
CA GLU A 326 -18.96 -12.36 -2.51
C GLU A 326 -19.87 -13.33 -1.77
N THR A 327 -20.98 -12.79 -1.25
CA THR A 327 -22.08 -13.54 -0.64
C THR A 327 -23.38 -13.10 -1.31
N LYS A 328 -24.41 -12.69 -0.58
CA LYS A 328 -25.55 -11.95 -1.17
C LYS A 328 -25.16 -10.56 -1.67
N ARG A 329 -24.08 -10.01 -1.12
CA ARG A 329 -23.42 -8.76 -1.54
C ARG A 329 -21.92 -8.98 -1.43
N VAL A 330 -21.15 -8.10 -2.04
CA VAL A 330 -19.69 -8.11 -1.95
C VAL A 330 -19.26 -7.33 -0.71
N TYR A 331 -18.43 -7.95 0.13
CA TYR A 331 -17.93 -7.37 1.37
C TYR A 331 -16.41 -7.44 1.46
N ALA A 332 -15.79 -6.38 1.97
CA ALA A 332 -14.41 -6.42 2.44
C ALA A 332 -14.40 -6.84 3.91
N ARG A 333 -13.55 -7.80 4.24
CA ARG A 333 -13.30 -8.29 5.61
C ARG A 333 -11.93 -7.89 6.09
N THR A 334 -11.79 -7.74 7.41
CA THR A 334 -10.57 -7.28 8.08
C THR A 334 -10.05 -6.00 7.44
N VAL A 335 -10.75 -4.91 7.74
CA VAL A 335 -10.59 -3.63 7.03
C VAL A 335 -9.79 -2.65 7.88
N ALA A 336 -9.00 -1.80 7.22
CA ALA A 336 -8.36 -0.65 7.86
C ALA A 336 -8.52 0.63 7.04
N LYS A 337 -8.61 1.76 7.74
CA LYS A 337 -8.44 3.09 7.16
C LYS A 337 -7.01 3.25 6.67
N ILE A 338 -6.83 3.80 5.47
CA ILE A 338 -5.52 4.12 4.90
C ILE A 338 -5.49 5.54 4.34
N GLU A 339 -4.29 6.03 4.06
CA GLU A 339 -4.09 7.30 3.38
C GLU A 339 -3.59 7.05 1.93
N PRO A 340 -4.07 7.81 0.93
CA PRO A 340 -3.73 7.59 -0.48
C PRO A 340 -2.23 7.75 -0.79
N GLU A 341 -1.50 8.55 -0.01
CA GLU A 341 -0.06 8.72 -0.13
C GLU A 341 0.71 7.42 0.14
N TRP A 342 0.18 6.56 1.02
CA TRP A 342 0.78 5.25 1.28
C TRP A 342 0.62 4.33 0.08
N VAL A 343 -0.53 4.41 -0.61
CA VAL A 343 -0.81 3.65 -1.83
C VAL A 343 0.11 4.10 -2.95
N GLU A 344 0.29 5.41 -3.12
CA GLU A 344 1.20 5.98 -4.13
C GLU A 344 2.62 5.41 -3.98
N HIS A 345 3.11 5.32 -2.74
CA HIS A 345 4.44 4.77 -2.45
C HIS A 345 4.54 3.27 -2.71
N ALA A 346 3.55 2.51 -2.23
CA ALA A 346 3.55 1.04 -2.31
C ALA A 346 3.32 0.53 -3.73
N ALA A 347 2.49 1.25 -4.51
CA ALA A 347 2.06 0.86 -5.85
C ALA A 347 2.78 1.62 -6.98
N LYS A 348 3.91 2.29 -6.73
CA LYS A 348 4.60 3.14 -7.70
C LYS A 348 4.80 2.47 -9.07
N HIS A 349 5.07 1.18 -9.11
CA HIS A 349 5.28 0.38 -10.32
C HIS A 349 3.99 0.04 -11.09
N LEU A 350 2.82 0.32 -10.52
CA LEU A 350 1.50 0.00 -11.09
C LEU A 350 0.69 1.25 -11.45
N LEU A 351 1.14 2.43 -10.99
CA LEU A 351 0.41 3.66 -11.21
C LEU A 351 0.42 4.07 -12.68
N LYS A 352 -0.77 4.34 -13.20
CA LYS A 352 -0.91 5.05 -14.48
C LYS A 352 -0.90 6.54 -14.21
N LEU A 353 0.13 7.22 -14.71
CA LEU A 353 0.30 8.66 -14.57
C LEU A 353 -0.26 9.35 -15.82
N SER A 354 -0.99 10.42 -15.62
CA SER A 354 -1.43 11.33 -16.67
C SER A 354 -1.25 12.77 -16.23
N TYR A 355 -0.92 13.62 -17.17
CA TYR A 355 -0.66 15.03 -16.93
C TYR A 355 -1.62 15.84 -17.78
N SER A 356 -2.14 16.91 -17.24
CA SER A 356 -3.06 17.81 -17.93
C SER A 356 -2.75 19.25 -17.57
N ASP A 357 -3.21 20.17 -18.45
CA ASP A 357 -3.10 21.62 -18.27
C ASP A 357 -1.66 22.10 -17.96
N PRO A 358 -0.68 21.82 -18.84
CA PRO A 358 0.64 22.38 -18.69
C PRO A 358 0.60 23.90 -18.91
N HIS A 359 1.04 24.68 -17.92
CA HIS A 359 1.04 26.14 -17.97
C HIS A 359 2.24 26.73 -17.25
N TRP A 360 2.62 27.94 -17.67
CA TRP A 360 3.66 28.69 -16.99
C TRP A 360 3.21 29.10 -15.58
N ALA A 361 4.01 28.85 -14.57
CA ALA A 361 3.76 29.22 -13.19
C ALA A 361 4.80 30.26 -12.72
N LYS A 362 4.38 31.52 -12.58
CA LYS A 362 5.23 32.67 -12.28
C LYS A 362 6.10 32.49 -11.04
N LYS A 363 5.48 32.21 -9.87
CA LYS A 363 6.19 32.12 -8.59
C LYS A 363 7.27 31.03 -8.56
N PRO A 364 7.02 29.78 -8.98
CA PRO A 364 8.06 28.76 -9.01
C PRO A 364 8.95 28.86 -10.25
N ALA A 365 8.66 29.78 -11.18
CA ALA A 365 9.38 30.04 -12.41
C ALA A 365 9.68 28.78 -13.25
N HIS A 366 8.68 27.93 -13.40
CA HIS A 366 8.72 26.74 -14.25
C HIS A 366 7.31 26.39 -14.77
N VAL A 367 7.26 25.53 -15.77
CA VAL A 367 5.99 24.99 -16.25
C VAL A 367 5.47 23.97 -15.27
N ALA A 368 4.24 24.16 -14.79
CA ALA A 368 3.51 23.26 -13.94
C ALA A 368 2.43 22.52 -14.74
N ALA A 369 2.18 21.25 -14.38
CA ALA A 369 1.04 20.49 -14.88
C ALA A 369 0.29 19.83 -13.74
N SER A 370 -0.97 19.47 -13.98
CA SER A 370 -1.79 18.74 -13.03
C SER A 370 -1.55 17.23 -13.20
N LEU A 371 -0.93 16.60 -12.20
CA LEU A 371 -0.75 15.15 -12.14
C LEU A 371 -2.01 14.46 -11.67
N ARG A 372 -2.43 13.46 -12.42
CA ARG A 372 -3.41 12.44 -12.02
C ARG A 372 -2.72 11.08 -12.03
N ALA A 373 -2.78 10.36 -10.90
CA ALA A 373 -2.28 8.99 -10.79
C ALA A 373 -3.44 8.04 -10.44
N THR A 374 -3.57 6.95 -11.20
CA THR A 374 -4.62 5.95 -10.98
C THR A 374 -4.02 4.57 -10.77
N LEU A 375 -4.62 3.80 -9.85
CA LEU A 375 -4.33 2.38 -9.63
C LEU A 375 -5.60 1.57 -9.89
N TYR A 376 -5.58 0.70 -10.92
CA TYR A 376 -6.74 -0.12 -11.30
C TYR A 376 -8.06 0.66 -11.45
N GLY A 377 -7.98 1.91 -11.90
CA GLY A 377 -9.13 2.81 -12.03
C GLY A 377 -9.38 3.72 -10.81
N LEU A 378 -8.79 3.43 -9.66
CA LEU A 378 -8.92 4.24 -8.44
C LEU A 378 -8.08 5.52 -8.53
N PRO A 379 -8.64 6.72 -8.25
CA PRO A 379 -7.93 7.99 -8.33
C PRO A 379 -7.07 8.22 -7.07
N ILE A 380 -5.82 7.75 -7.07
CA ILE A 380 -4.90 7.87 -5.93
C ILE A 380 -4.43 9.31 -5.76
N VAL A 381 -4.06 9.97 -6.87
CA VAL A 381 -3.71 11.39 -6.91
C VAL A 381 -4.62 12.07 -7.92
N ASN A 382 -5.20 13.21 -7.55
CA ASN A 382 -6.07 13.95 -8.44
C ASN A 382 -5.71 15.46 -8.41
N GLY A 383 -5.09 15.94 -9.49
CA GLY A 383 -4.84 17.36 -9.70
C GLY A 383 -3.67 17.93 -8.88
N ARG A 384 -2.69 17.12 -8.45
CA ARG A 384 -1.48 17.63 -7.79
C ARG A 384 -0.60 18.36 -8.80
N LYS A 385 -0.25 19.61 -8.52
CA LYS A 385 0.68 20.38 -9.35
C LYS A 385 2.10 19.82 -9.24
N VAL A 386 2.73 19.58 -10.40
CA VAL A 386 4.09 19.05 -10.52
C VAL A 386 4.89 19.87 -11.51
N HIS A 387 6.21 19.87 -11.35
CA HIS A 387 7.13 20.46 -12.35
C HIS A 387 7.16 19.59 -13.60
N TYR A 388 6.74 20.14 -14.74
CA TYR A 388 6.55 19.39 -15.98
C TYR A 388 7.80 19.39 -16.88
N GLY A 389 8.75 20.29 -16.66
CA GLY A 389 9.95 20.47 -17.47
C GLY A 389 10.76 19.20 -17.80
N PRO A 390 11.01 18.29 -16.81
CA PRO A 390 11.74 17.05 -17.07
C PRO A 390 11.00 16.03 -17.94
N LEU A 391 9.67 16.16 -18.10
CA LEU A 391 8.83 15.21 -18.84
C LEU A 391 8.70 15.59 -20.32
N GLU A 392 8.44 16.87 -20.61
CA GLU A 392 8.32 17.41 -21.96
C GLU A 392 9.09 18.73 -22.07
N PRO A 393 10.42 18.69 -22.21
CA PRO A 393 11.27 19.88 -22.22
C PRO A 393 10.95 20.86 -23.36
N GLU A 394 10.59 20.35 -24.55
CA GLU A 394 10.30 21.19 -25.74
C GLU A 394 9.00 21.98 -25.54
N LEU A 395 7.91 21.34 -25.15
CA LEU A 395 6.66 22.01 -24.83
C LEU A 395 6.86 23.00 -23.67
N CYS A 396 7.62 22.63 -22.66
CA CYS A 396 7.90 23.50 -21.52
C CYS A 396 8.76 24.71 -21.93
N ARG A 397 9.64 24.58 -22.90
CA ARG A 397 10.38 25.71 -23.48
C ARG A 397 9.44 26.68 -24.18
N GLU A 398 8.53 26.18 -25.01
CA GLU A 398 7.54 27.04 -25.69
C GLU A 398 6.69 27.80 -24.66
N LEU A 399 6.13 27.08 -23.68
CA LEU A 399 5.30 27.68 -22.61
C LEU A 399 6.10 28.67 -21.74
N PHE A 400 7.37 28.43 -21.50
CA PHE A 400 8.25 29.36 -20.81
C PHE A 400 8.43 30.64 -21.63
N ILE A 401 8.80 30.55 -22.91
CA ILE A 401 9.02 31.72 -23.77
C ILE A 401 7.71 32.52 -23.88
N ARG A 402 6.60 31.89 -24.22
CA ARG A 402 5.29 32.55 -24.33
C ARG A 402 4.82 33.15 -23.02
N GLY A 403 4.79 32.36 -21.96
CA GLY A 403 4.25 32.80 -20.67
C GLY A 403 5.14 33.77 -19.91
N ALA A 404 6.44 33.47 -19.81
CA ALA A 404 7.35 34.29 -19.02
C ALA A 404 7.86 35.53 -19.79
N LEU A 405 8.26 35.37 -21.07
CA LEU A 405 9.02 36.39 -21.79
C LEU A 405 8.12 37.24 -22.71
N VAL A 406 7.20 36.60 -23.42
CA VAL A 406 6.28 37.31 -24.33
C VAL A 406 5.18 38.00 -23.53
N ASN A 407 4.47 37.23 -22.65
CA ASN A 407 3.39 37.77 -21.81
C ASN A 407 3.89 38.57 -20.61
N GLY A 408 5.21 38.60 -20.38
CA GLY A 408 5.77 39.35 -19.25
C GLY A 408 5.50 38.77 -17.85
N ASP A 409 5.06 37.51 -17.78
CA ASP A 409 4.72 36.88 -16.50
C ASP A 409 5.95 36.24 -15.82
N PHE A 410 7.00 37.06 -15.65
CA PHE A 410 8.29 36.66 -15.10
C PHE A 410 8.75 37.61 -13.98
N GLU A 411 9.13 37.08 -12.83
CA GLU A 411 9.64 37.86 -11.71
C GLU A 411 11.17 38.07 -11.87
N THR A 412 11.55 39.09 -12.61
CA THR A 412 12.95 39.49 -12.74
C THR A 412 13.09 41.01 -12.68
N ARG A 413 14.24 41.48 -12.18
CA ARG A 413 14.62 42.91 -12.17
C ARG A 413 15.68 43.21 -13.27
N ALA A 414 15.84 42.31 -14.23
CA ALA A 414 16.81 42.49 -15.30
C ALA A 414 16.48 43.72 -16.14
N PRO A 415 17.46 44.61 -16.45
CA PRO A 415 17.23 45.87 -17.18
C PRO A 415 16.55 45.68 -18.55
N TRP A 416 16.91 44.63 -19.29
CA TRP A 416 16.30 44.30 -20.55
C TRP A 416 14.80 44.03 -20.43
N PHE A 417 14.41 43.29 -19.40
CA PHE A 417 13.00 42.91 -19.21
C PHE A 417 12.15 44.14 -18.87
N VAL A 418 12.63 44.98 -17.94
CA VAL A 418 11.94 46.22 -17.58
C VAL A 418 11.83 47.14 -18.79
N HIS A 419 12.90 47.25 -19.63
CA HIS A 419 12.90 48.04 -20.85
C HIS A 419 11.89 47.52 -21.88
N ASN A 420 11.89 46.22 -22.13
CA ASN A 420 11.00 45.60 -23.11
C ASN A 420 9.53 45.71 -22.69
N GLN A 421 9.22 45.49 -21.40
CA GLN A 421 7.85 45.66 -20.88
C GLN A 421 7.38 47.11 -21.09
N ARG A 422 8.22 48.10 -20.80
CA ARG A 422 7.89 49.49 -21.01
C ARG A 422 7.60 49.83 -22.48
N LEU A 423 8.38 49.29 -23.41
CA LEU A 423 8.13 49.45 -24.84
C LEU A 423 6.81 48.80 -25.27
N LEU A 424 6.47 47.61 -24.73
CA LEU A 424 5.20 46.96 -25.01
C LEU A 424 4.02 47.79 -24.51
N ASP A 425 4.12 48.31 -23.29
CA ASP A 425 3.10 49.22 -22.73
C ASP A 425 2.91 50.48 -23.58
N GLU A 426 4.01 51.09 -24.05
CA GLU A 426 3.97 52.27 -24.93
C GLU A 426 3.30 51.96 -26.29
N ILE A 427 3.56 50.80 -26.88
CA ILE A 427 2.96 50.37 -28.15
C ILE A 427 1.45 50.11 -27.93
N ASP A 428 1.06 49.48 -26.83
CA ASP A 428 -0.35 49.22 -26.52
C ASP A 428 -1.12 50.52 -26.31
N ASP A 429 -0.56 51.48 -25.58
CA ASP A 429 -1.11 52.81 -25.41
C ASP A 429 -1.29 53.57 -26.77
N LEU A 430 -0.32 53.45 -27.68
CA LEU A 430 -0.40 54.05 -29.03
C LEU A 430 -1.48 53.36 -29.87
N SER A 431 -1.59 52.04 -29.79
CA SER A 431 -2.59 51.25 -30.49
C SER A 431 -4.01 51.66 -30.05
N HIS A 432 -4.22 51.82 -28.76
CA HIS A 432 -5.49 52.29 -28.20
C HIS A 432 -5.85 53.71 -28.61
N ARG A 433 -4.89 54.63 -28.62
CA ARG A 433 -5.10 56.05 -29.00
C ARG A 433 -5.38 56.21 -30.49
N SER A 434 -4.66 55.47 -31.37
CA SER A 434 -4.77 55.60 -32.79
C SER A 434 -5.96 54.87 -33.40
N ARG A 435 -6.66 54.03 -32.68
CA ARG A 435 -7.69 53.09 -33.17
C ARG A 435 -7.22 52.26 -34.37
N ASN A 436 -5.93 52.06 -34.51
CA ASN A 436 -5.34 51.38 -35.66
C ASN A 436 -4.81 50.02 -35.25
N ALA A 437 -5.58 48.95 -35.54
CA ALA A 437 -5.23 47.56 -35.24
C ALA A 437 -3.93 47.06 -35.89
N ARG A 438 -3.31 47.86 -36.80
CA ARG A 438 -2.02 47.53 -37.42
C ARG A 438 -0.80 47.82 -36.54
N ILE A 439 -0.98 48.47 -35.38
CA ILE A 439 0.10 48.76 -34.41
C ILE A 439 0.17 47.72 -33.30
N ALA A 440 -0.65 46.67 -33.32
CA ALA A 440 -0.57 45.60 -32.36
C ALA A 440 0.74 44.81 -32.43
N VAL A 441 1.29 44.47 -31.28
CA VAL A 441 2.52 43.66 -31.22
C VAL A 441 2.17 42.23 -31.71
N ASP A 442 2.98 41.73 -32.63
CA ASP A 442 2.87 40.32 -33.05
C ASP A 442 3.56 39.43 -32.04
N GLU A 443 2.74 38.74 -31.26
CA GLU A 443 3.22 37.77 -30.24
C GLU A 443 4.11 36.68 -30.84
N GLN A 444 3.85 36.28 -32.10
CA GLN A 444 4.67 35.28 -32.77
C GLN A 444 6.07 35.85 -33.12
N ALA A 445 6.13 37.09 -33.53
CA ALA A 445 7.43 37.77 -33.81
C ALA A 445 8.24 37.88 -32.49
N LEU A 446 7.61 38.17 -31.35
CA LEU A 446 8.27 38.19 -30.07
C LEU A 446 8.75 36.78 -29.65
N TYR A 447 7.93 35.78 -29.87
CA TYR A 447 8.31 34.39 -29.59
C TYR A 447 9.55 34.02 -30.43
N ASP A 448 9.54 34.26 -31.75
CA ASP A 448 10.62 33.94 -32.65
C ASP A 448 11.91 34.71 -32.30
N PHE A 449 11.76 35.94 -31.80
CA PHE A 449 12.88 36.75 -31.31
C PHE A 449 13.60 36.07 -30.15
N PHE A 450 12.84 35.58 -29.13
CA PHE A 450 13.42 34.92 -27.98
C PHE A 450 13.88 33.48 -28.30
N ASP A 451 13.12 32.75 -29.11
CA ASP A 451 13.47 31.38 -29.51
C ASP A 451 14.80 31.26 -30.22
N GLN A 452 15.10 32.21 -31.13
CA GLN A 452 16.38 32.27 -31.88
C GLN A 452 17.57 32.63 -30.97
N ARG A 453 17.36 33.33 -29.87
CA ARG A 453 18.41 33.85 -28.98
C ARG A 453 18.72 33.00 -27.79
N ILE A 454 17.71 32.27 -27.30
CA ILE A 454 17.82 31.45 -26.12
C ILE A 454 18.22 30.02 -26.51
N PRO A 455 19.28 29.43 -25.92
CA PRO A 455 19.71 28.07 -26.24
C PRO A 455 18.61 27.00 -26.04
N PRO A 456 18.69 25.89 -26.78
CA PRO A 456 17.84 24.72 -26.52
C PRO A 456 17.93 24.25 -25.08
N GLY A 457 16.84 23.68 -24.55
CA GLY A 457 16.78 23.11 -23.18
C GLY A 457 16.49 24.13 -22.07
N MET A 458 16.36 25.42 -22.36
CA MET A 458 15.93 26.44 -21.39
C MET A 458 14.42 26.43 -21.27
N HIS A 459 13.91 25.81 -20.18
CA HIS A 459 12.48 25.62 -19.93
C HIS A 459 12.04 26.05 -18.50
N ASN A 460 12.91 26.77 -17.80
CA ASN A 460 12.60 27.33 -16.49
C ASN A 460 13.41 28.62 -16.23
N GLY A 461 12.87 29.45 -15.32
CA GLY A 461 13.45 30.75 -15.01
C GLY A 461 14.84 30.68 -14.34
N ALA A 462 15.12 29.68 -13.53
CA ALA A 462 16.41 29.54 -12.86
C ALA A 462 17.56 29.23 -13.85
N ALA A 463 17.34 28.30 -14.77
CA ALA A 463 18.31 27.97 -15.82
C ALA A 463 18.50 29.15 -16.76
N PHE A 464 17.39 29.81 -17.14
CA PHE A 464 17.42 30.99 -17.98
C PHE A 464 18.20 32.15 -17.33
N GLU A 465 17.94 32.49 -16.08
CA GLU A 465 18.65 33.55 -15.37
C GLU A 465 20.15 33.28 -15.21
N LYS A 466 20.53 32.02 -15.02
CA LYS A 466 21.93 31.62 -14.97
C LYS A 466 22.61 31.86 -16.32
N TRP A 467 22.03 31.30 -17.38
CA TRP A 467 22.57 31.49 -18.76
C TRP A 467 22.59 32.96 -19.16
N ARG A 468 21.52 33.71 -18.93
CA ARG A 468 21.42 35.12 -19.29
C ARG A 468 22.57 35.95 -18.71
N ARG A 469 22.92 35.76 -17.45
CA ARG A 469 24.02 36.51 -16.79
C ARG A 469 25.37 36.25 -17.47
N GLU A 470 25.57 35.08 -18.02
CA GLU A 470 26.79 34.74 -18.77
C GLU A 470 26.74 35.35 -20.18
N ALA A 471 25.63 35.18 -20.88
CA ALA A 471 25.46 35.69 -22.25
C ALA A 471 25.47 37.23 -22.33
N GLU A 472 24.96 37.95 -21.34
CA GLU A 472 24.98 39.41 -21.27
C GLU A 472 26.38 40.00 -21.05
N ARG A 473 27.35 39.24 -20.56
CA ARG A 473 28.75 39.66 -20.44
C ARG A 473 29.37 39.81 -21.84
N ASP A 474 29.00 38.91 -22.74
CA ASP A 474 29.53 38.92 -24.13
C ASP A 474 28.70 39.84 -25.04
N ASN A 475 27.38 39.88 -24.82
CA ASN A 475 26.46 40.75 -25.57
C ASN A 475 25.41 41.40 -24.65
N PRO A 476 25.67 42.60 -24.11
CA PRO A 476 24.77 43.30 -23.19
C PRO A 476 23.39 43.64 -23.76
N LYS A 477 23.22 43.64 -25.09
CA LYS A 477 21.95 43.94 -25.78
C LYS A 477 21.29 42.73 -26.40
N LEU A 478 21.68 41.54 -26.03
CA LEU A 478 21.17 40.26 -26.62
C LEU A 478 19.64 40.14 -26.55
N LEU A 479 19.05 40.59 -25.49
CA LEU A 479 17.61 40.42 -25.18
C LEU A 479 16.81 41.73 -25.22
N PHE A 480 17.43 42.87 -25.63
CA PHE A 480 16.75 44.15 -25.81
C PHE A 480 16.08 44.25 -27.16
#